data_a930f67484d5ee51fb730026cc87461e
#
_entry.id   a930f67484d5ee51fb730026cc87461e
#
_cell.length_a   1.000
_cell.length_b   1.000
_cell.length_c   1.000
_cell.angle_alpha   90.00
_cell.angle_beta   90.00
_cell.angle_gamma   90.00
#
_symmetry.space_group_name_H-M   'P 1'
#
loop_
_entity.id
_entity.type
_entity.pdbx_description
1 polymer ?
#
loop_
_entity_poly.entity_id
_entity_poly.type
_entity_poly.pdbx_seq_one_letter_code
_entity_poly.pdbx_strand_id
1 'polypeptide(L)'
;AGLLRAGWNLPAVQPAWPGLHAPLMIGAFFGTVIGLERAVALGRGWAYLSPLAAGLGGILLAAGAPPLPALLLMAGGALVLTLTTLRAAERQPSLHASILALAAALAVSAPLAWLAALPGAAIAGWMGFLVLTIAGERLELSRFMPPSPRARTLFLVIVGAVLLAVLSSWLHDAGLRFLGATLVALAVWLLRQDVARRTVRQSGLTRFIAVCLLSGYVWLLLGGVLLAWQPARGFGMDAALHAVFVGFVLAMVFGHAPIIFPAVVRVALPYHTGFYLPLLVLHLSLLLRVSGGLGGMAEWRALGAAGNALALALFIVTMLVTALRGSKPAPG
;
A
#
# COMPACT_ATOMS: atom_id res chain seq x y z
N ALA A 1 7.27 -0.84 16.14
CA ALA A 1 6.40 -2.01 15.94
C ALA A 1 7.05 -3.04 15.00
N GLY A 2 7.37 -2.71 13.75
CA GLY A 2 7.87 -3.66 12.76
C GLY A 2 9.19 -4.35 13.12
N LEU A 3 10.18 -3.62 13.57
CA LEU A 3 11.48 -4.20 13.99
C LEU A 3 11.35 -5.05 15.25
N LEU A 4 10.55 -4.63 16.23
CA LEU A 4 10.24 -5.44 17.41
C LEU A 4 9.59 -6.78 17.01
N ARG A 5 8.64 -6.75 16.06
CA ARG A 5 8.02 -7.96 15.52
C ARG A 5 9.01 -8.85 14.75
N ALA A 6 10.05 -8.27 14.17
CA ALA A 6 11.11 -9.00 13.49
C ALA A 6 12.14 -9.63 14.43
N GLY A 7 12.06 -9.36 15.75
CA GLY A 7 12.94 -9.93 16.77
C GLY A 7 14.08 -9.01 17.22
N TRP A 8 14.06 -7.72 16.81
CA TRP A 8 15.03 -6.75 17.30
C TRP A 8 14.73 -6.34 18.74
N ASN A 9 15.73 -6.38 19.59
CA ASN A 9 15.62 -5.95 21.00
C ASN A 9 15.76 -4.42 21.08
N LEU A 10 14.66 -3.72 20.83
CA LEU A 10 14.57 -2.26 20.91
C LEU A 10 13.72 -1.84 22.11
N PRO A 11 14.00 -0.68 22.73
CA PRO A 11 13.13 -0.14 23.77
C PRO A 11 11.69 0.00 23.22
N ALA A 12 10.76 -0.73 23.82
CA ALA A 12 9.35 -0.64 23.45
C ALA A 12 8.66 0.31 24.44
N VAL A 13 8.13 1.42 23.92
CA VAL A 13 7.30 2.35 24.71
C VAL A 13 6.00 1.64 25.13
N GLN A 14 5.51 0.73 24.29
CA GLN A 14 4.32 -0.09 24.59
C GLN A 14 4.56 -1.56 24.22
N PRO A 15 4.33 -2.50 25.13
CA PRO A 15 4.49 -3.94 24.86
C PRO A 15 3.58 -4.47 23.76
N ALA A 16 2.43 -3.82 23.52
CA ALA A 16 1.46 -4.21 22.50
C ALA A 16 1.89 -3.88 21.05
N TRP A 17 2.89 -3.03 20.84
CA TRP A 17 3.30 -2.55 19.51
C TRP A 17 3.57 -3.64 18.46
N PRO A 18 4.22 -4.76 18.77
CA PRO A 18 4.40 -5.82 17.77
C PRO A 18 3.09 -6.35 17.20
N GLY A 19 2.07 -6.52 18.04
CA GLY A 19 0.73 -6.96 17.64
C GLY A 19 -0.04 -5.91 16.83
N LEU A 20 0.24 -4.63 17.06
CA LEU A 20 -0.44 -3.49 16.41
C LEU A 20 0.24 -3.04 15.11
N HIS A 21 1.25 -3.77 14.61
CA HIS A 21 2.00 -3.36 13.42
C HIS A 21 1.11 -3.13 12.20
N ALA A 22 0.18 -4.03 11.90
CA ALA A 22 -0.71 -3.90 10.74
C ALA A 22 -1.71 -2.73 10.87
N PRO A 23 -2.45 -2.56 11.98
CA PRO A 23 -3.29 -1.38 12.19
C PRO A 23 -2.53 -0.05 12.08
N LEU A 24 -1.32 0.02 12.65
CA LEU A 24 -0.50 1.24 12.61
C LEU A 24 0.01 1.55 11.21
N MET A 25 0.51 0.53 10.48
CA MET A 25 1.10 0.75 9.16
C MET A 25 0.06 0.94 8.08
N ILE A 26 -1.06 0.20 8.14
CA ILE A 26 -2.03 0.24 7.05
C ILE A 26 -3.22 1.12 7.43
N GLY A 27 -3.87 0.83 8.54
CA GLY A 27 -5.04 1.60 8.98
C GLY A 27 -4.71 3.08 9.26
N ALA A 28 -3.66 3.33 10.05
CA ALA A 28 -3.27 4.69 10.39
C ALA A 28 -2.43 5.35 9.30
N PHE A 29 -1.25 4.83 8.98
CA PHE A 29 -0.32 5.51 8.07
C PHE A 29 -0.89 5.60 6.65
N PHE A 30 -1.21 4.49 5.98
CA PHE A 30 -1.76 4.55 4.62
C PHE A 30 -3.16 5.17 4.59
N GLY A 31 -4.00 4.93 5.61
CA GLY A 31 -5.30 5.59 5.73
C GLY A 31 -5.17 7.11 5.79
N THR A 32 -4.18 7.63 6.51
CA THR A 32 -3.89 9.07 6.57
C THR A 32 -3.36 9.61 5.25
N VAL A 33 -2.38 8.94 4.63
CA VAL A 33 -1.75 9.41 3.39
C VAL A 33 -2.75 9.43 2.24
N ILE A 34 -3.45 8.32 2.00
CA ILE A 34 -4.44 8.22 0.92
C ILE A 34 -5.64 9.12 1.21
N GLY A 35 -6.09 9.19 2.47
CA GLY A 35 -7.16 10.10 2.90
C GLY A 35 -6.82 11.56 2.62
N LEU A 36 -5.58 11.99 2.90
CA LEU A 36 -5.12 13.34 2.64
C LEU A 36 -5.07 13.64 1.13
N GLU A 37 -4.50 12.73 0.34
CA GLU A 37 -4.45 12.87 -1.11
C GLU A 37 -5.84 13.05 -1.71
N ARG A 38 -6.80 12.20 -1.33
CA ARG A 38 -8.18 12.27 -1.82
C ARG A 38 -8.92 13.50 -1.33
N ALA A 39 -8.66 13.97 -0.09
CA ALA A 39 -9.24 15.22 0.43
C ALA A 39 -8.74 16.43 -0.35
N VAL A 40 -7.44 16.50 -0.65
CA VAL A 40 -6.85 17.55 -1.48
C VAL A 40 -7.44 17.52 -2.89
N ALA A 41 -7.55 16.35 -3.51
CA ALA A 41 -8.11 16.18 -4.85
C ALA A 41 -9.60 16.60 -4.93
N LEU A 42 -10.41 16.29 -3.90
CA LEU A 42 -11.82 16.69 -3.85
C LEU A 42 -12.01 18.20 -3.56
N GLY A 43 -11.06 18.81 -2.83
CA GLY A 43 -11.10 20.23 -2.44
C GLY A 43 -12.26 20.60 -1.51
N ARG A 44 -12.69 19.70 -0.61
CA ARG A 44 -13.78 19.93 0.34
C ARG A 44 -13.30 19.72 1.78
N GLY A 45 -13.57 20.70 2.66
CA GLY A 45 -13.11 20.68 4.06
C GLY A 45 -13.50 19.43 4.84
N TRP A 46 -14.73 18.91 4.67
CA TRP A 46 -15.18 17.70 5.36
C TRP A 46 -14.38 16.44 5.00
N ALA A 47 -13.78 16.38 3.79
CA ALA A 47 -12.99 15.24 3.36
C ALA A 47 -11.71 15.06 4.21
N TYR A 48 -11.20 16.14 4.83
CA TYR A 48 -10.05 16.08 5.73
C TYR A 48 -10.34 15.34 7.05
N LEU A 49 -11.62 15.07 7.37
CA LEU A 49 -11.96 14.20 8.49
C LEU A 49 -11.43 12.77 8.30
N SER A 50 -11.25 12.32 7.05
CA SER A 50 -10.67 11.00 6.76
C SER A 50 -9.23 10.86 7.29
N PRO A 51 -8.25 11.65 6.82
CA PRO A 51 -6.87 11.55 7.33
C PRO A 51 -6.77 11.91 8.80
N LEU A 52 -7.59 12.85 9.30
CA LEU A 52 -7.60 13.23 10.71
C LEU A 52 -7.99 12.05 11.60
N ALA A 53 -9.09 11.37 11.28
CA ALA A 53 -9.59 10.24 12.08
C ALA A 53 -8.62 9.03 12.01
N ALA A 54 -8.09 8.71 10.81
CA ALA A 54 -7.10 7.65 10.66
C ALA A 54 -5.81 7.93 11.47
N GLY A 55 -5.29 9.17 11.39
CA GLY A 55 -4.09 9.59 12.11
C GLY A 55 -4.29 9.61 13.62
N LEU A 56 -5.40 10.19 14.11
CA LEU A 56 -5.73 10.19 15.54
C LEU A 56 -5.90 8.77 16.09
N GLY A 57 -6.58 7.88 15.36
CA GLY A 57 -6.68 6.46 15.71
C GLY A 57 -5.30 5.81 15.85
N GLY A 58 -4.37 6.12 14.93
CA GLY A 58 -2.98 5.67 15.00
C GLY A 58 -2.23 6.19 16.22
N ILE A 59 -2.36 7.48 16.52
CA ILE A 59 -1.74 8.11 17.70
C ILE A 59 -2.27 7.46 18.99
N LEU A 60 -3.58 7.24 19.09
CA LEU A 60 -4.19 6.59 20.26
C LEU A 60 -3.64 5.17 20.46
N LEU A 61 -3.57 4.36 19.39
CA LEU A 61 -2.99 3.01 19.47
C LEU A 61 -1.51 3.05 19.87
N ALA A 62 -0.74 3.96 19.29
CA ALA A 62 0.68 4.12 19.59
C ALA A 62 0.91 4.58 21.04
N ALA A 63 0.00 5.39 21.59
CA ALA A 63 0.03 5.85 22.97
C ALA A 63 -0.46 4.79 23.98
N GLY A 64 -0.95 3.64 23.51
CA GLY A 64 -1.45 2.56 24.39
C GLY A 64 -2.89 2.72 24.84
N ALA A 65 -3.68 3.55 24.17
CA ALA A 65 -5.12 3.63 24.42
C ALA A 65 -5.83 2.31 24.07
N PRO A 66 -7.01 2.04 24.66
CA PRO A 66 -7.81 0.87 24.32
C PRO A 66 -8.03 0.78 22.81
N PRO A 67 -7.95 -0.44 22.21
CA PRO A 67 -8.08 -0.59 20.75
C PRO A 67 -9.42 -0.13 20.18
N LEU A 68 -10.51 -0.29 20.92
CA LEU A 68 -11.87 -0.01 20.45
C LEU A 68 -12.05 1.42 19.91
N PRO A 69 -11.83 2.52 20.68
CA PRO A 69 -12.02 3.87 20.17
C PRO A 69 -11.07 4.20 19.01
N ALA A 70 -9.83 3.72 19.05
CA ALA A 70 -8.84 3.97 18.03
C ALA A 70 -9.21 3.30 16.68
N LEU A 71 -9.64 2.05 16.70
CA LEU A 71 -10.05 1.31 15.50
C LEU A 71 -11.40 1.81 14.96
N LEU A 72 -12.31 2.27 15.83
CA LEU A 72 -13.55 2.93 15.39
C LEU A 72 -13.26 4.27 14.70
N LEU A 73 -12.28 5.05 15.18
CA LEU A 73 -11.82 6.26 14.49
C LEU A 73 -11.24 5.92 13.11
N MET A 74 -10.41 4.87 13.00
CA MET A 74 -9.89 4.42 11.71
C MET A 74 -11.01 3.96 10.76
N ALA A 75 -12.01 3.23 11.26
CA ALA A 75 -13.19 2.83 10.47
C ALA A 75 -14.01 4.03 10.01
N GLY A 76 -14.21 5.03 10.89
CA GLY A 76 -14.85 6.29 10.56
C GLY A 76 -14.08 7.09 9.51
N GLY A 77 -12.74 7.15 9.64
CA GLY A 77 -11.87 7.76 8.63
C GLY A 77 -11.98 7.08 7.27
N ALA A 78 -12.00 5.74 7.25
CA ALA A 78 -12.20 4.96 6.02
C ALA A 78 -13.61 5.16 5.42
N LEU A 79 -14.65 5.32 6.26
CA LEU A 79 -16.00 5.65 5.78
C LEU A 79 -16.03 7.04 5.12
N VAL A 80 -15.40 8.04 5.73
CA VAL A 80 -15.26 9.38 5.12
C VAL A 80 -14.47 9.29 3.80
N LEU A 81 -13.41 8.47 3.73
CA LEU A 81 -12.69 8.21 2.47
C LEU A 81 -13.60 7.61 1.41
N THR A 82 -14.44 6.65 1.78
CA THR A 82 -15.43 6.04 0.88
C THR A 82 -16.39 7.09 0.34
N LEU A 83 -16.93 7.93 1.21
CA LEU A 83 -17.82 9.03 0.80
C LEU A 83 -17.10 10.05 -0.10
N THR A 84 -15.84 10.35 0.19
CA THR A 84 -15.00 11.24 -0.63
C THR A 84 -14.81 10.70 -2.05
N THR A 85 -14.47 9.42 -2.17
CA THR A 85 -14.25 8.75 -3.47
C THR A 85 -15.57 8.56 -4.24
N LEU A 86 -16.67 8.26 -3.57
CA LEU A 86 -18.00 8.21 -4.17
C LEU A 86 -18.41 9.58 -4.75
N ARG A 87 -18.23 10.66 -3.99
CA ARG A 87 -18.50 12.02 -4.47
C ARG A 87 -17.64 12.42 -5.67
N ALA A 88 -16.39 11.98 -5.70
CA ALA A 88 -15.53 12.17 -6.87
C ALA A 88 -16.04 11.36 -8.08
N ALA A 89 -16.48 10.13 -7.88
CA ALA A 89 -17.05 9.27 -8.91
C ALA A 89 -18.39 9.81 -9.45
N GLU A 90 -19.23 10.42 -8.62
CA GLU A 90 -20.46 11.10 -9.05
C GLU A 90 -20.18 12.30 -9.96
N ARG A 91 -19.10 13.05 -9.69
CA ARG A 91 -18.72 14.23 -10.48
C ARG A 91 -18.08 13.86 -11.83
N GLN A 92 -17.31 12.79 -11.85
CA GLN A 92 -16.62 12.29 -13.03
C GLN A 92 -16.80 10.77 -13.13
N PRO A 93 -17.96 10.30 -13.60
CA PRO A 93 -18.25 8.88 -13.71
C PRO A 93 -17.25 8.16 -14.61
N SER A 94 -16.55 7.19 -14.03
CA SER A 94 -15.54 6.41 -14.74
C SER A 94 -15.28 5.09 -14.02
N LEU A 95 -14.79 4.10 -14.76
CA LEU A 95 -14.48 2.81 -14.18
C LEU A 95 -13.42 2.92 -13.07
N HIS A 96 -12.36 3.69 -13.28
CA HIS A 96 -11.33 3.87 -12.27
C HIS A 96 -11.87 4.50 -10.97
N ALA A 97 -12.74 5.52 -11.09
CA ALA A 97 -13.34 6.16 -9.93
C ALA A 97 -14.23 5.19 -9.12
N SER A 98 -14.98 4.31 -9.80
CA SER A 98 -15.77 3.26 -9.15
C SER A 98 -14.88 2.23 -8.42
N ILE A 99 -13.72 1.85 -9.01
CA ILE A 99 -12.76 0.95 -8.37
C ILE A 99 -12.13 1.61 -7.13
N LEU A 100 -11.82 2.90 -7.20
CA LEU A 100 -11.29 3.66 -6.04
C LEU A 100 -12.30 3.75 -4.90
N ALA A 101 -13.59 3.97 -5.20
CA ALA A 101 -14.65 3.98 -4.20
C ALA A 101 -14.83 2.60 -3.56
N LEU A 102 -14.76 1.54 -4.35
CA LEU A 102 -14.80 0.16 -3.88
C LEU A 102 -13.60 -0.17 -2.99
N ALA A 103 -12.39 0.22 -3.39
CA ALA A 103 -11.19 0.05 -2.59
C ALA A 103 -11.32 0.74 -1.22
N ALA A 104 -11.82 1.98 -1.20
CA ALA A 104 -12.05 2.72 0.03
C ALA A 104 -13.09 2.03 0.94
N ALA A 105 -14.16 1.43 0.37
CA ALA A 105 -15.14 0.66 1.13
C ALA A 105 -14.52 -0.57 1.82
N LEU A 106 -13.55 -1.24 1.18
CA LEU A 106 -12.82 -2.34 1.80
C LEU A 106 -11.97 -1.89 3.00
N ALA A 107 -11.48 -0.65 3.00
CA ALA A 107 -10.73 -0.10 4.14
C ALA A 107 -11.60 -0.01 5.41
N VAL A 108 -12.93 0.14 5.29
CA VAL A 108 -13.85 0.16 6.43
C VAL A 108 -13.93 -1.21 7.09
N SER A 109 -13.93 -2.28 6.29
CA SER A 109 -14.07 -3.65 6.81
C SER A 109 -12.90 -4.09 7.69
N ALA A 110 -11.69 -3.61 7.42
CA ALA A 110 -10.47 -4.10 8.04
C ALA A 110 -10.35 -3.78 9.56
N PRO A 111 -10.52 -2.53 10.05
CA PRO A 111 -10.52 -2.27 11.49
C PRO A 111 -11.70 -2.94 12.21
N LEU A 112 -12.85 -3.12 11.55
CA LEU A 112 -13.99 -3.84 12.11
C LEU A 112 -13.68 -5.34 12.27
N ALA A 113 -13.05 -5.96 11.28
CA ALA A 113 -12.57 -7.34 11.37
C ALA A 113 -11.51 -7.52 12.47
N TRP A 114 -10.64 -6.52 12.64
CA TRP A 114 -9.66 -6.53 13.72
C TRP A 114 -10.32 -6.50 15.10
N LEU A 115 -11.35 -5.66 15.29
CA LEU A 115 -12.16 -5.61 16.51
C LEU A 115 -12.92 -6.92 16.77
N ALA A 116 -13.35 -7.59 15.72
CA ALA A 116 -14.00 -8.90 15.79
C ALA A 116 -13.01 -10.07 16.03
N ALA A 117 -11.73 -9.78 16.28
CA ALA A 117 -10.66 -10.76 16.44
C ALA A 117 -10.47 -11.69 15.21
N LEU A 118 -10.74 -11.16 14.01
CA LEU A 118 -10.58 -11.83 12.73
C LEU A 118 -9.36 -11.24 11.96
N PRO A 119 -8.11 -11.50 12.38
CA PRO A 119 -6.92 -10.86 11.79
C PRO A 119 -6.73 -11.20 10.31
N GLY A 120 -7.14 -12.39 9.87
CA GLY A 120 -7.12 -12.79 8.47
C GLY A 120 -8.02 -11.89 7.60
N ALA A 121 -9.27 -11.66 8.04
CA ALA A 121 -10.21 -10.77 7.37
C ALA A 121 -9.73 -9.30 7.37
N ALA A 122 -9.15 -8.84 8.48
CA ALA A 122 -8.57 -7.50 8.56
C ALA A 122 -7.42 -7.30 7.56
N ILE A 123 -6.51 -8.26 7.48
CA ILE A 123 -5.41 -8.26 6.50
C ILE A 123 -5.96 -8.27 5.08
N ALA A 124 -6.97 -9.11 4.79
CA ALA A 124 -7.59 -9.17 3.47
C ALA A 124 -8.26 -7.84 3.09
N GLY A 125 -8.98 -7.20 4.01
CA GLY A 125 -9.60 -5.89 3.81
C GLY A 125 -8.59 -4.80 3.50
N TRP A 126 -7.52 -4.68 4.29
CA TRP A 126 -6.43 -3.72 4.04
C TRP A 126 -5.67 -4.01 2.75
N MET A 127 -5.44 -5.28 2.43
CA MET A 127 -4.76 -5.68 1.19
C MET A 127 -5.63 -5.34 -0.02
N GLY A 128 -6.91 -5.67 0.02
CA GLY A 128 -7.88 -5.30 -1.00
C GLY A 128 -7.96 -3.78 -1.21
N PHE A 129 -8.01 -3.00 -0.12
CA PHE A 129 -7.97 -1.54 -0.16
C PHE A 129 -6.77 -1.02 -0.94
N LEU A 130 -5.55 -1.37 -0.51
CA LEU A 130 -4.34 -0.81 -1.11
C LEU A 130 -4.12 -1.29 -2.55
N VAL A 131 -4.34 -2.58 -2.80
CA VAL A 131 -4.14 -3.17 -4.12
C VAL A 131 -5.13 -2.62 -5.14
N LEU A 132 -6.42 -2.51 -4.78
CA LEU A 132 -7.43 -1.96 -5.69
C LEU A 132 -7.29 -0.43 -5.84
N THR A 133 -6.83 0.30 -4.81
CA THR A 133 -6.49 1.72 -4.97
C THR A 133 -5.42 1.89 -6.05
N ILE A 134 -4.32 1.17 -5.96
CA ILE A 134 -3.24 1.23 -6.96
C ILE A 134 -3.77 0.79 -8.34
N ALA A 135 -4.51 -0.32 -8.42
CA ALA A 135 -5.04 -0.81 -9.69
C ALA A 135 -6.01 0.20 -10.35
N GLY A 136 -6.83 0.89 -9.56
CA GLY A 136 -7.71 1.96 -10.02
C GLY A 136 -6.94 3.15 -10.60
N GLU A 137 -5.90 3.60 -9.91
CA GLU A 137 -5.02 4.67 -10.39
C GLU A 137 -4.29 4.28 -11.68
N ARG A 138 -3.85 3.02 -11.78
CA ARG A 138 -3.21 2.52 -13.01
C ARG A 138 -4.18 2.48 -14.18
N LEU A 139 -5.43 2.15 -13.92
CA LEU A 139 -6.49 2.19 -14.94
C LEU A 139 -6.77 3.63 -15.41
N GLU A 140 -6.75 4.62 -14.49
CA GLU A 140 -6.89 6.03 -14.84
C GLU A 140 -5.79 6.50 -15.80
N LEU A 141 -4.54 6.19 -15.48
CA LEU A 141 -3.39 6.59 -16.29
C LEU A 141 -3.32 5.88 -17.65
N SER A 142 -3.98 4.73 -17.78
CA SER A 142 -4.11 4.00 -19.05
C SER A 142 -5.18 4.59 -19.99
N ARG A 143 -5.90 5.65 -19.60
CA ARG A 143 -6.96 6.26 -20.42
C ARG A 143 -6.51 6.70 -21.81
N PHE A 144 -5.24 7.05 -21.97
CA PHE A 144 -4.65 7.41 -23.27
C PHE A 144 -4.31 6.20 -24.15
N MET A 145 -4.26 5.00 -23.56
CA MET A 145 -4.05 3.72 -24.22
C MET A 145 -4.94 2.68 -23.54
N PRO A 146 -6.26 2.76 -23.76
CA PRO A 146 -7.21 1.92 -23.03
C PRO A 146 -6.98 0.44 -23.35
N PRO A 147 -7.13 -0.44 -22.34
CA PRO A 147 -7.10 -1.87 -22.57
C PRO A 147 -8.24 -2.30 -23.49
N SER A 148 -8.03 -3.38 -24.25
CA SER A 148 -9.07 -3.93 -25.12
C SER A 148 -10.34 -4.29 -24.31
N PRO A 149 -11.52 -4.37 -24.95
CA PRO A 149 -12.74 -4.77 -24.26
C PRO A 149 -12.61 -6.07 -23.47
N ARG A 150 -11.93 -7.07 -24.03
CA ARG A 150 -11.65 -8.36 -23.35
C ARG A 150 -10.75 -8.18 -22.12
N ALA A 151 -9.70 -7.37 -22.22
CA ALA A 151 -8.81 -7.07 -21.10
C ALA A 151 -9.54 -6.30 -19.99
N ARG A 152 -10.45 -5.39 -20.34
CA ARG A 152 -11.32 -4.66 -19.40
C ARG A 152 -12.29 -5.61 -18.68
N THR A 153 -12.94 -6.51 -19.41
CA THR A 153 -13.82 -7.54 -18.80
C THR A 153 -13.05 -8.43 -17.86
N LEU A 154 -11.87 -8.91 -18.26
CA LEU A 154 -11.02 -9.73 -17.39
C LEU A 154 -10.61 -8.96 -16.11
N PHE A 155 -10.29 -7.68 -16.22
CA PHE A 155 -9.99 -6.84 -15.05
C PHE A 155 -11.19 -6.78 -14.09
N LEU A 156 -12.42 -6.58 -14.60
CA LEU A 156 -13.62 -6.56 -13.76
C LEU A 156 -13.89 -7.91 -13.09
N VAL A 157 -13.66 -9.01 -13.78
CA VAL A 157 -13.75 -10.37 -13.19
C VAL A 157 -12.73 -10.52 -12.05
N ILE A 158 -11.48 -10.06 -12.26
CA ILE A 158 -10.44 -10.10 -11.23
C ILE A 158 -10.83 -9.23 -10.02
N VAL A 159 -11.35 -8.03 -10.23
CA VAL A 159 -11.84 -7.16 -9.15
C VAL A 159 -12.97 -7.83 -8.38
N GLY A 160 -13.96 -8.42 -9.08
CA GLY A 160 -15.03 -9.18 -8.44
C GLY A 160 -14.49 -10.37 -7.63
N ALA A 161 -13.49 -11.07 -8.14
CA ALA A 161 -12.83 -12.16 -7.42
C ALA A 161 -12.06 -11.66 -6.16
N VAL A 162 -11.40 -10.50 -6.22
CA VAL A 162 -10.78 -9.87 -5.03
C VAL A 162 -11.83 -9.58 -3.97
N LEU A 163 -12.99 -9.02 -4.36
CA LEU A 163 -14.08 -8.75 -3.43
C LEU A 163 -14.60 -10.03 -2.77
N LEU A 164 -14.86 -11.05 -3.56
CA LEU A 164 -15.31 -12.35 -3.05
C LEU A 164 -14.26 -12.97 -2.10
N ALA A 165 -12.98 -12.83 -2.41
CA ALA A 165 -11.90 -13.32 -1.55
C ALA A 165 -11.84 -12.56 -0.22
N VAL A 166 -12.00 -11.23 -0.22
CA VAL A 166 -12.07 -10.43 1.01
C VAL A 166 -13.32 -10.81 1.83
N LEU A 167 -14.49 -10.94 1.21
CA LEU A 167 -15.71 -11.34 1.89
C LEU A 167 -15.59 -12.76 2.47
N SER A 168 -15.04 -13.71 1.70
CA SER A 168 -14.86 -15.09 2.16
C SER A 168 -13.88 -15.20 3.36
N SER A 169 -12.93 -14.27 3.49
CA SER A 169 -11.99 -14.24 4.62
C SER A 169 -12.64 -13.94 5.97
N TRP A 170 -13.88 -13.42 5.98
CA TRP A 170 -14.68 -13.26 7.19
C TRP A 170 -15.26 -14.59 7.71
N LEU A 171 -15.37 -15.57 6.83
CA LEU A 171 -15.99 -16.85 7.12
C LEU A 171 -14.96 -17.99 7.27
N HIS A 172 -13.88 -17.93 6.47
CA HIS A 172 -12.90 -19.01 6.37
C HIS A 172 -11.49 -18.49 6.10
N ASP A 173 -10.48 -19.11 6.70
CA ASP A 173 -9.06 -18.85 6.44
C ASP A 173 -8.67 -19.08 4.97
N ALA A 174 -9.42 -19.93 4.25
CA ALA A 174 -9.25 -20.12 2.80
C ALA A 174 -9.46 -18.85 1.97
N GLY A 175 -10.17 -17.84 2.51
CA GLY A 175 -10.36 -16.55 1.86
C GLY A 175 -9.05 -15.84 1.55
N LEU A 176 -8.05 -15.92 2.46
CA LEU A 176 -6.71 -15.37 2.21
C LEU A 176 -5.98 -16.09 1.07
N ARG A 177 -6.13 -17.41 0.95
CA ARG A 177 -5.53 -18.18 -0.16
C ARG A 177 -6.20 -17.81 -1.48
N PHE A 178 -7.52 -17.67 -1.47
CA PHE A 178 -8.27 -17.21 -2.63
C PHE A 178 -7.85 -15.79 -3.02
N LEU A 179 -7.65 -14.88 -2.04
CA LEU A 179 -7.09 -13.56 -2.30
C LEU A 179 -5.71 -13.68 -2.96
N GLY A 180 -4.82 -14.54 -2.48
CA GLY A 180 -3.53 -14.80 -3.11
C GLY A 180 -3.65 -15.16 -4.59
N ALA A 181 -4.54 -16.08 -4.95
CA ALA A 181 -4.79 -16.44 -6.35
C ALA A 181 -5.29 -15.26 -7.20
N THR A 182 -6.16 -14.42 -6.64
CA THR A 182 -6.65 -13.22 -7.34
C THR A 182 -5.55 -12.17 -7.54
N LEU A 183 -4.62 -12.03 -6.56
CA LEU A 183 -3.46 -11.14 -6.69
C LEU A 183 -2.50 -11.61 -7.79
N VAL A 184 -2.31 -12.93 -7.97
CA VAL A 184 -1.55 -13.49 -9.10
C VAL A 184 -2.19 -13.07 -10.42
N ALA A 185 -3.52 -13.25 -10.56
CA ALA A 185 -4.24 -12.86 -11.76
C ALA A 185 -4.12 -11.36 -12.04
N LEU A 186 -4.24 -10.52 -11.00
CA LEU A 186 -4.10 -9.07 -11.11
C LEU A 186 -2.68 -8.66 -11.50
N ALA A 187 -1.66 -9.26 -10.89
CA ALA A 187 -0.26 -8.98 -11.21
C ALA A 187 0.07 -9.31 -12.67
N VAL A 188 -0.40 -10.46 -13.16
CA VAL A 188 -0.26 -10.84 -14.58
C VAL A 188 -0.99 -9.86 -15.49
N TRP A 189 -2.19 -9.42 -15.10
CA TRP A 189 -2.94 -8.43 -15.87
C TRP A 189 -2.18 -7.08 -15.93
N LEU A 190 -1.71 -6.56 -14.78
CA LEU A 190 -0.93 -5.32 -14.71
C LEU A 190 0.36 -5.43 -15.52
N LEU A 191 1.13 -6.51 -15.38
CA LEU A 191 2.35 -6.76 -16.15
C LEU A 191 2.10 -6.77 -17.67
N ARG A 192 0.90 -7.12 -18.13
CA ARG A 192 0.55 -7.18 -19.56
C ARG A 192 -0.05 -5.89 -20.08
N GLN A 193 -0.84 -5.19 -19.29
CA GLN A 193 -1.69 -4.08 -19.76
C GLN A 193 -1.16 -2.70 -19.39
N ASP A 194 -0.32 -2.58 -18.34
CA ASP A 194 0.14 -1.27 -17.86
C ASP A 194 1.10 -0.59 -18.85
N VAL A 195 0.95 0.72 -18.96
CA VAL A 195 1.79 1.60 -19.79
C VAL A 195 3.25 1.62 -19.32
N ALA A 196 3.53 1.25 -18.08
CA ALA A 196 4.87 1.15 -17.49
C ALA A 196 5.84 0.33 -18.36
N ARG A 197 5.34 -0.70 -19.08
CA ARG A 197 6.13 -1.50 -20.01
C ARG A 197 6.77 -0.68 -21.16
N ARG A 198 6.13 0.44 -21.52
CA ARG A 198 6.61 1.35 -22.57
C ARG A 198 7.41 2.47 -21.94
N THR A 199 6.92 3.04 -20.84
CA THR A 199 7.54 4.20 -20.20
C THR A 199 8.86 3.86 -19.49
N VAL A 200 9.15 2.60 -19.19
CA VAL A 200 10.44 2.14 -18.67
C VAL A 200 11.61 2.39 -19.66
N ARG A 201 11.30 2.55 -20.95
CA ARG A 201 12.29 2.89 -22.00
C ARG A 201 12.56 4.39 -22.12
N GLN A 202 11.80 5.22 -21.44
CA GLN A 202 12.00 6.66 -21.37
C GLN A 202 13.14 7.02 -20.41
N SER A 203 13.32 8.28 -20.10
CA SER A 203 14.35 8.80 -19.18
C SER A 203 13.73 9.53 -17.99
N GLY A 204 14.55 9.91 -17.04
CA GLY A 204 14.15 10.75 -15.90
C GLY A 204 13.13 10.10 -14.97
N LEU A 205 12.25 10.93 -14.40
CA LEU A 205 11.24 10.52 -13.43
C LEU A 205 10.27 9.47 -14.00
N THR A 206 9.88 9.60 -15.27
CA THR A 206 8.97 8.66 -15.93
C THR A 206 9.53 7.24 -15.96
N ARG A 207 10.82 7.08 -16.25
CA ARG A 207 11.50 5.78 -16.17
C ARG A 207 11.55 5.27 -14.73
N PHE A 208 11.89 6.11 -13.77
CA PHE A 208 11.94 5.72 -12.36
C PHE A 208 10.60 5.17 -11.88
N ILE A 209 9.50 5.88 -12.16
CA ILE A 209 8.14 5.43 -11.84
C ILE A 209 7.86 4.06 -12.48
N ALA A 210 8.19 3.90 -13.76
CA ALA A 210 7.96 2.64 -14.46
C ALA A 210 8.77 1.47 -13.86
N VAL A 211 10.01 1.72 -13.42
CA VAL A 211 10.82 0.71 -12.70
C VAL A 211 10.17 0.32 -11.38
N CYS A 212 9.72 1.30 -10.58
CA CYS A 212 8.98 1.04 -9.34
C CYS A 212 7.73 0.19 -9.58
N LEU A 213 6.95 0.52 -10.63
CA LEU A 213 5.74 -0.20 -11.00
C LEU A 213 6.04 -1.65 -11.40
N LEU A 214 6.93 -1.87 -12.35
CA LEU A 214 7.21 -3.20 -12.88
C LEU A 214 7.84 -4.11 -11.82
N SER A 215 8.79 -3.61 -11.03
CA SER A 215 9.36 -4.37 -9.91
C SER A 215 8.31 -4.68 -8.83
N GLY A 216 7.42 -3.72 -8.55
CA GLY A 216 6.29 -3.92 -7.65
C GLY A 216 5.33 -5.01 -8.14
N TYR A 217 5.02 -5.08 -9.45
CA TYR A 217 4.16 -6.13 -9.99
C TYR A 217 4.77 -7.53 -9.86
N VAL A 218 6.10 -7.64 -9.97
CA VAL A 218 6.80 -8.92 -9.70
C VAL A 218 6.63 -9.33 -8.24
N TRP A 219 6.73 -8.38 -7.30
CA TRP A 219 6.48 -8.64 -5.88
C TRP A 219 5.01 -8.97 -5.57
N LEU A 220 4.06 -8.33 -6.26
CA LEU A 220 2.63 -8.67 -6.14
C LEU A 220 2.38 -10.11 -6.62
N LEU A 221 3.00 -10.50 -7.73
CA LEU A 221 2.92 -11.88 -8.24
C LEU A 221 3.49 -12.88 -7.23
N LEU A 222 4.70 -12.64 -6.74
CA LEU A 222 5.34 -13.50 -5.75
C LEU A 222 4.54 -13.57 -4.45
N GLY A 223 4.12 -12.42 -3.93
CA GLY A 223 3.30 -12.34 -2.72
C GLY A 223 1.95 -13.07 -2.87
N GLY A 224 1.31 -12.94 -4.04
CA GLY A 224 0.10 -13.69 -4.36
C GLY A 224 0.30 -15.20 -4.39
N VAL A 225 1.38 -15.68 -5.03
CA VAL A 225 1.74 -17.11 -5.03
C VAL A 225 1.99 -17.60 -3.61
N LEU A 226 2.79 -16.88 -2.83
CA LEU A 226 3.09 -17.26 -1.45
C LEU A 226 1.83 -17.27 -0.58
N LEU A 227 0.93 -16.29 -0.72
CA LEU A 227 -0.31 -16.22 0.04
C LEU A 227 -1.27 -17.36 -0.33
N ALA A 228 -1.31 -17.76 -1.61
CA ALA A 228 -2.14 -18.88 -2.05
C ALA A 228 -1.63 -20.25 -1.57
N TRP A 229 -0.31 -20.39 -1.43
CA TRP A 229 0.34 -21.68 -1.13
C TRP A 229 0.63 -21.89 0.35
N GLN A 230 1.08 -20.84 1.07
CA GLN A 230 1.58 -20.95 2.44
C GLN A 230 0.45 -21.15 3.49
N PRO A 231 0.74 -21.83 4.61
CA PRO A 231 -0.17 -21.86 5.74
C PRO A 231 -0.43 -20.42 6.27
N ALA A 232 -1.62 -20.20 6.80
CA ALA A 232 -2.09 -18.89 7.26
C ALA A 232 -1.31 -18.29 8.46
N ARG A 233 -0.20 -18.89 8.87
CA ARG A 233 0.61 -18.50 10.05
C ARG A 233 2.10 -18.73 9.83
N GLY A 234 2.93 -18.08 10.63
CA GLY A 234 4.38 -18.28 10.67
C GLY A 234 5.17 -17.40 9.71
N PHE A 235 6.42 -17.78 9.45
CA PHE A 235 7.35 -16.98 8.66
C PHE A 235 6.98 -16.91 7.18
N GLY A 236 6.32 -17.94 6.63
CA GLY A 236 5.82 -17.93 5.26
C GLY A 236 4.73 -16.87 5.05
N MET A 237 3.83 -16.68 6.04
CA MET A 237 2.85 -15.61 6.01
C MET A 237 3.53 -14.24 6.09
N ASP A 238 4.57 -14.06 6.95
CA ASP A 238 5.36 -12.82 7.00
C ASP A 238 5.97 -12.50 5.62
N ALA A 239 6.55 -13.51 4.94
CA ALA A 239 7.12 -13.37 3.61
C ALA A 239 6.07 -12.93 2.57
N ALA A 240 4.92 -13.60 2.53
CA ALA A 240 3.82 -13.28 1.62
C ALA A 240 3.30 -11.84 1.82
N LEU A 241 3.02 -11.46 3.07
CA LEU A 241 2.51 -10.13 3.40
C LEU A 241 3.50 -9.02 3.04
N HIS A 242 4.80 -9.21 3.33
CA HIS A 242 5.78 -8.18 3.03
C HIS A 242 6.14 -8.12 1.55
N ALA A 243 6.05 -9.23 0.79
CA ALA A 243 6.12 -9.19 -0.66
C ALA A 243 5.03 -8.26 -1.24
N VAL A 244 3.80 -8.31 -0.72
CA VAL A 244 2.72 -7.40 -1.15
C VAL A 244 2.90 -6.00 -0.58
N PHE A 245 2.97 -5.83 0.75
CA PHE A 245 2.93 -4.50 1.38
C PHE A 245 4.23 -3.70 1.24
N VAL A 246 5.38 -4.36 1.21
CA VAL A 246 6.67 -3.69 1.04
C VAL A 246 7.10 -3.75 -0.43
N GLY A 247 7.09 -4.93 -1.04
CA GLY A 247 7.56 -5.11 -2.41
C GLY A 247 6.69 -4.43 -3.45
N PHE A 248 5.36 -4.54 -3.31
CA PHE A 248 4.44 -3.89 -4.25
C PHE A 248 4.01 -2.51 -3.76
N VAL A 249 3.36 -2.38 -2.59
CA VAL A 249 2.75 -1.11 -2.19
C VAL A 249 3.78 -0.03 -1.93
N LEU A 250 4.88 -0.30 -1.19
CA LEU A 250 5.91 0.73 -0.96
C LEU A 250 6.71 1.06 -2.22
N ALA A 251 6.94 0.11 -3.13
CA ALA A 251 7.53 0.45 -4.43
C ALA A 251 6.64 1.44 -5.22
N MET A 252 5.29 1.26 -5.14
CA MET A 252 4.34 2.24 -5.72
C MET A 252 4.46 3.60 -5.05
N VAL A 253 4.56 3.64 -3.71
CA VAL A 253 4.77 4.90 -2.96
C VAL A 253 6.06 5.58 -3.42
N PHE A 254 7.16 4.84 -3.54
CA PHE A 254 8.44 5.41 -4.00
C PHE A 254 8.32 6.01 -5.42
N GLY A 255 7.59 5.35 -6.30
CA GLY A 255 7.36 5.85 -7.66
C GLY A 255 6.45 7.08 -7.72
N HIS A 256 5.42 7.15 -6.87
CA HIS A 256 4.38 8.18 -6.96
C HIS A 256 4.63 9.39 -6.03
N ALA A 257 5.32 9.20 -4.90
CA ALA A 257 5.58 10.30 -3.96
C ALA A 257 6.26 11.52 -4.59
N PRO A 258 7.21 11.39 -5.54
CA PRO A 258 7.80 12.54 -6.23
C PRO A 258 6.80 13.38 -7.06
N ILE A 259 5.62 12.83 -7.37
CA ILE A 259 4.53 13.55 -8.04
C ILE A 259 3.49 14.02 -7.05
N ILE A 260 3.07 13.16 -6.13
CA ILE A 260 1.98 13.44 -5.18
C ILE A 260 2.42 14.48 -4.14
N PHE A 261 3.64 14.35 -3.60
CA PHE A 261 4.14 15.25 -2.56
C PHE A 261 4.15 16.72 -3.00
N PRO A 262 4.69 17.10 -4.18
CA PRO A 262 4.60 18.46 -4.69
C PRO A 262 3.16 18.96 -4.83
N ALA A 263 2.25 18.12 -5.28
CA ALA A 263 0.84 18.49 -5.45
C ALA A 263 0.14 18.78 -4.10
N VAL A 264 0.49 18.05 -3.05
CA VAL A 264 -0.12 18.20 -1.72
C VAL A 264 0.54 19.31 -0.91
N VAL A 265 1.87 19.36 -0.87
CA VAL A 265 2.66 20.26 0.01
C VAL A 265 3.09 21.54 -0.71
N ARG A 266 2.94 21.62 -2.05
CA ARG A 266 3.33 22.75 -2.90
C ARG A 266 4.83 23.07 -2.85
N VAL A 267 5.66 22.04 -2.75
CA VAL A 267 7.13 22.13 -2.73
C VAL A 267 7.70 21.46 -3.98
N ALA A 268 8.61 22.11 -4.71
CA ALA A 268 9.26 21.54 -5.88
C ALA A 268 10.18 20.35 -5.47
N LEU A 269 10.08 19.25 -6.22
CA LEU A 269 10.90 18.05 -6.05
C LEU A 269 11.60 17.70 -7.35
N PRO A 270 12.75 18.34 -7.68
CA PRO A 270 13.49 18.01 -8.87
C PRO A 270 14.01 16.56 -8.83
N TYR A 271 13.68 15.79 -9.85
CA TYR A 271 14.12 14.40 -9.93
C TYR A 271 15.65 14.31 -10.09
N HIS A 272 16.26 13.34 -9.44
CA HIS A 272 17.65 12.90 -9.66
C HIS A 272 17.79 11.38 -9.49
N THR A 273 18.87 10.81 -10.05
CA THR A 273 19.09 9.37 -10.05
C THR A 273 19.26 8.74 -8.66
N GLY A 274 19.55 9.53 -7.64
CA GLY A 274 19.64 9.08 -6.24
C GLY A 274 18.36 8.43 -5.72
N PHE A 275 17.19 8.66 -6.35
CA PHE A 275 15.95 7.95 -6.01
C PHE A 275 16.01 6.43 -6.21
N TYR A 276 16.94 5.94 -7.06
CA TYR A 276 17.12 4.49 -7.23
C TYR A 276 17.77 3.82 -6.03
N LEU A 277 18.58 4.54 -5.23
CA LEU A 277 19.26 3.95 -4.08
C LEU A 277 18.29 3.38 -3.03
N PRO A 278 17.31 4.15 -2.49
CA PRO A 278 16.33 3.58 -1.57
C PRO A 278 15.50 2.45 -2.19
N LEU A 279 15.18 2.51 -3.50
CA LEU A 279 14.46 1.44 -4.18
C LEU A 279 15.29 0.15 -4.25
N LEU A 280 16.58 0.25 -4.57
CA LEU A 280 17.49 -0.90 -4.59
C LEU A 280 17.61 -1.53 -3.20
N VAL A 281 17.83 -0.70 -2.17
CA VAL A 281 17.89 -1.19 -0.78
C VAL A 281 16.57 -1.86 -0.38
N LEU A 282 15.42 -1.31 -0.78
CA LEU A 282 14.10 -1.91 -0.53
C LEU A 282 14.01 -3.32 -1.10
N HIS A 283 14.36 -3.49 -2.36
CA HIS A 283 14.24 -4.79 -3.03
C HIS A 283 15.24 -5.82 -2.52
N LEU A 284 16.50 -5.44 -2.29
CA LEU A 284 17.52 -6.37 -1.78
C LEU A 284 17.20 -6.81 -0.34
N SER A 285 16.82 -5.88 0.52
CA SER A 285 16.46 -6.20 1.90
C SER A 285 15.17 -7.03 1.98
N LEU A 286 14.20 -6.77 1.09
CA LEU A 286 13.00 -7.57 1.01
C LEU A 286 13.29 -8.99 0.49
N LEU A 287 14.16 -9.14 -0.50
CA LEU A 287 14.60 -10.45 -0.97
C LEU A 287 15.22 -11.26 0.17
N LEU A 288 16.12 -10.63 0.97
CA LEU A 288 16.70 -11.25 2.15
C LEU A 288 15.64 -11.66 3.18
N ARG A 289 14.64 -10.77 3.44
CA ARG A 289 13.55 -11.04 4.37
C ARG A 289 12.67 -12.21 3.92
N VAL A 290 12.28 -12.22 2.66
CA VAL A 290 11.42 -13.26 2.08
C VAL A 290 12.16 -14.60 2.07
N SER A 291 13.42 -14.63 1.64
CA SER A 291 14.26 -15.84 1.65
C SER A 291 14.44 -16.39 3.06
N GLY A 292 14.70 -15.50 4.05
CA GLY A 292 14.78 -15.86 5.47
C GLY A 292 13.46 -16.42 6.00
N GLY A 293 12.33 -15.84 5.59
CA GLY A 293 10.98 -16.31 5.97
C GLY A 293 10.67 -17.69 5.40
N LEU A 294 11.01 -17.95 4.14
CA LEU A 294 10.78 -19.24 3.48
C LEU A 294 11.74 -20.33 3.98
N GLY A 295 12.99 -19.97 4.25
CA GLY A 295 13.99 -20.88 4.77
C GLY A 295 13.96 -21.11 6.27
N GLY A 296 13.03 -20.48 7.01
CA GLY A 296 12.97 -20.56 8.48
C GLY A 296 14.13 -19.86 9.20
N MET A 297 14.90 -19.02 8.50
CA MET A 297 16.11 -18.35 9.00
C MET A 297 15.71 -17.00 9.66
N ALA A 298 15.53 -17.03 10.98
CA ALA A 298 15.07 -15.85 11.75
C ALA A 298 16.01 -14.63 11.60
N GLU A 299 17.33 -14.86 11.56
CA GLU A 299 18.34 -13.80 11.40
C GLU A 299 18.22 -13.07 10.07
N TRP A 300 18.12 -13.82 8.96
CA TRP A 300 17.95 -13.22 7.63
C TRP A 300 16.66 -12.42 7.54
N ARG A 301 15.57 -12.93 8.13
CA ARG A 301 14.32 -12.22 8.23
C ARG A 301 14.46 -10.92 9.03
N ALA A 302 15.17 -10.95 10.16
CA ALA A 302 15.41 -9.77 11.00
C ALA A 302 16.29 -8.75 10.29
N LEU A 303 17.39 -9.16 9.65
CA LEU A 303 18.26 -8.29 8.86
C LEU A 303 17.52 -7.67 7.68
N GLY A 304 16.73 -8.47 6.95
CA GLY A 304 15.89 -7.96 5.88
C GLY A 304 14.88 -6.94 6.37
N ALA A 305 14.27 -7.13 7.55
CA ALA A 305 13.36 -6.16 8.15
C ALA A 305 14.06 -4.84 8.53
N ALA A 306 15.29 -4.89 9.05
CA ALA A 306 16.10 -3.72 9.31
C ALA A 306 16.45 -2.97 8.02
N GLY A 307 16.83 -3.70 6.96
CA GLY A 307 17.07 -3.13 5.65
C GLY A 307 15.84 -2.47 5.03
N ASN A 308 14.64 -3.05 5.21
CA ASN A 308 13.39 -2.40 4.77
C ASN A 308 13.15 -1.07 5.53
N ALA A 309 13.42 -1.01 6.83
CA ALA A 309 13.33 0.22 7.60
C ALA A 309 14.37 1.27 7.13
N LEU A 310 15.60 0.83 6.84
CA LEU A 310 16.64 1.68 6.26
C LEU A 310 16.23 2.22 4.89
N ALA A 311 15.64 1.40 4.02
CA ALA A 311 15.15 1.84 2.70
C ALA A 311 14.11 2.96 2.82
N LEU A 312 13.17 2.84 3.77
CA LEU A 312 12.20 3.91 4.06
C LEU A 312 12.89 5.17 4.56
N ALA A 313 13.81 5.06 5.50
CA ALA A 313 14.56 6.20 6.03
C ALA A 313 15.35 6.90 4.92
N LEU A 314 16.06 6.15 4.08
CA LEU A 314 16.78 6.68 2.91
C LEU A 314 15.83 7.38 1.93
N PHE A 315 14.64 6.82 1.69
CA PHE A 315 13.67 7.45 0.82
C PHE A 315 13.19 8.79 1.38
N ILE A 316 12.83 8.84 2.67
CA ILE A 316 12.42 10.06 3.35
C ILE A 316 13.53 11.12 3.29
N VAL A 317 14.78 10.73 3.60
CA VAL A 317 15.94 11.63 3.52
C VAL A 317 16.15 12.15 2.09
N THR A 318 16.04 11.27 1.08
CA THR A 318 16.13 11.65 -0.34
C THR A 318 15.06 12.68 -0.71
N MET A 319 13.81 12.46 -0.29
CA MET A 319 12.70 13.40 -0.50
C MET A 319 12.97 14.76 0.16
N LEU A 320 13.38 14.76 1.44
CA LEU A 320 13.65 15.99 2.20
C LEU A 320 14.81 16.78 1.61
N VAL A 321 15.93 16.13 1.32
CA VAL A 321 17.10 16.78 0.71
C VAL A 321 16.75 17.40 -0.64
N THR A 322 15.95 16.69 -1.43
CA THR A 322 15.50 17.17 -2.74
C THR A 322 14.56 18.37 -2.61
N ALA A 323 13.63 18.35 -1.67
CA ALA A 323 12.74 19.46 -1.38
C ALA A 323 13.51 20.72 -0.95
N LEU A 324 14.51 20.57 -0.05
CA LEU A 324 15.35 21.67 0.41
C LEU A 324 16.22 22.27 -0.72
N ARG A 325 16.64 21.46 -1.69
CA ARG A 325 17.38 21.94 -2.88
C ARG A 325 16.46 22.63 -3.89
N GLY A 326 15.24 22.12 -4.06
CA GLY A 326 14.24 22.69 -4.99
C GLY A 326 13.64 24.02 -4.52
N SER A 327 13.76 24.36 -3.22
CA SER A 327 13.31 25.64 -2.68
C SER A 327 14.33 26.78 -2.75
N LYS A 328 15.55 26.52 -3.21
CA LYS A 328 16.53 27.60 -3.41
C LYS A 328 16.22 28.32 -4.72
N PRO A 329 16.13 29.68 -4.75
CA PRO A 329 16.03 30.42 -6.00
C PRO A 329 17.24 30.08 -6.89
N ALA A 330 17.00 29.99 -8.20
CA ALA A 330 18.09 29.84 -9.16
C ALA A 330 19.10 30.98 -8.94
N PRO A 331 20.41 30.71 -8.95
CA PRO A 331 21.39 31.78 -8.91
C PRO A 331 21.15 32.66 -10.14
N GLY A 332 20.84 33.96 -9.89
CA GLY A 332 20.62 34.99 -10.92
C GLY A 332 21.85 35.29 -11.74
#